data_162e2c64486cf0c36e0cd7325ab282db
#
_entry.id   162e2c64486cf0c36e0cd7325ab282db
#
_cell.length_a   1.000
_cell.length_b   1.000
_cell.length_c   1.000
_cell.angle_alpha   90.00
_cell.angle_beta   90.00
_cell.angle_gamma   90.00
#
_symmetry.space_group_name_H-M   'P 1'
#
loop_
_entity.id
_entity.type
_entity.pdbx_description
1 polymer ?
#
loop_
_entity_poly.entity_id
_entity_poly.type
_entity_poly.pdbx_seq_one_letter_code
_entity_poly.pdbx_strand_id
1 'polypeptide(L)'
;ITNENFLVEEHNKKYVVRLGNDIPEHLVSRSNELIVSKAASNAGISPKVIYHSHGILVLDYINSITLSSEGVRKNIKSIIPLIKKIHHEIPKNLYGQSVIFWVFHVIKNYSNFLKTHQSSYIKILPELLKKSSNLENVASPFDIVFSHNDLLPANFIKDKDQIWLIDWEYAGFNTPLFDLGGLASNNDFSENEEKNLLEMYFERKLSSELLIKFKAIKCASLLREAMWSMVSEITSDIEFDYESYTSENLSLIHI
;
A
#
# COMPACT_ATOMS: atom_id res chain seq x y z
N ILE A 1 -4.78 -8.37 8.92
CA ILE A 1 -6.17 -7.98 8.62
C ILE A 1 -6.53 -6.88 9.59
N THR A 2 -6.91 -5.73 9.05
CA THR A 2 -7.10 -4.48 9.83
C THR A 2 -8.59 -4.12 9.98
N ASN A 3 -9.46 -4.87 9.30
CA ASN A 3 -10.92 -4.64 9.30
C ASN A 3 -11.68 -5.94 8.97
N GLU A 4 -12.97 -5.97 9.32
CA GLU A 4 -13.91 -7.02 8.94
C GLU A 4 -14.79 -6.53 7.79
N ASN A 5 -15.00 -7.39 6.79
CA ASN A 5 -15.79 -7.06 5.60
C ASN A 5 -16.99 -8.01 5.48
N PHE A 6 -18.16 -7.43 5.26
CA PHE A 6 -19.42 -8.14 5.10
C PHE A 6 -20.10 -7.76 3.80
N LEU A 7 -20.61 -8.76 3.07
CA LEU A 7 -21.53 -8.54 1.97
C LEU A 7 -22.96 -8.45 2.51
N VAL A 8 -23.61 -7.33 2.27
CA VAL A 8 -25.00 -7.08 2.69
C VAL A 8 -25.87 -6.87 1.45
N GLU A 9 -27.06 -7.48 1.45
CA GLU A 9 -28.05 -7.30 0.38
C GLU A 9 -29.33 -6.69 0.95
N GLU A 10 -29.78 -5.59 0.36
CA GLU A 10 -31.01 -4.90 0.73
C GLU A 10 -31.74 -4.43 -0.54
N HIS A 11 -33.03 -4.76 -0.68
CA HIS A 11 -33.88 -4.37 -1.83
C HIS A 11 -33.22 -4.65 -3.20
N ASN A 12 -32.63 -5.85 -3.37
CA ASN A 12 -31.89 -6.28 -4.56
C ASN A 12 -30.65 -5.46 -4.88
N LYS A 13 -30.12 -4.68 -3.93
CA LYS A 13 -28.84 -3.99 -4.02
C LYS A 13 -27.85 -4.62 -3.05
N LYS A 14 -26.61 -4.71 -3.49
CA LYS A 14 -25.52 -5.27 -2.70
C LYS A 14 -24.56 -4.17 -2.25
N TYR A 15 -24.06 -4.32 -1.05
CA TYR A 15 -23.11 -3.40 -0.42
C TYR A 15 -22.00 -4.17 0.26
N VAL A 16 -20.82 -3.57 0.34
CA VAL A 16 -19.75 -4.04 1.21
C VAL A 16 -19.70 -3.17 2.44
N VAL A 17 -19.91 -3.77 3.61
CA VAL A 17 -19.81 -3.10 4.91
C VAL A 17 -18.45 -3.44 5.51
N ARG A 18 -17.62 -2.44 5.76
CA ARG A 18 -16.31 -2.55 6.43
C ARG A 18 -16.45 -2.05 7.85
N LEU A 19 -16.01 -2.88 8.81
CA LEU A 19 -15.96 -2.52 10.23
C LEU A 19 -14.50 -2.52 10.67
N GLY A 20 -14.07 -1.45 11.30
CA GLY A 20 -12.69 -1.34 11.81
C GLY A 20 -12.47 -0.06 12.61
N ASN A 21 -11.55 -0.12 13.55
CA ASN A 21 -11.10 1.02 14.34
C ASN A 21 -9.77 1.56 13.81
N ASP A 22 -9.37 2.74 14.29
CA ASP A 22 -8.02 3.24 14.09
C ASP A 22 -7.00 2.25 14.67
N ILE A 23 -5.84 2.11 14.02
CA ILE A 23 -4.72 1.26 14.46
C ILE A 23 -3.48 2.15 14.52
N PRO A 24 -3.28 2.85 15.65
CA PRO A 24 -2.18 3.82 15.76
C PRO A 24 -0.80 3.21 15.54
N GLU A 25 -0.61 1.95 15.92
CA GLU A 25 0.64 1.19 15.76
C GLU A 25 1.04 1.07 14.29
N HIS A 26 0.03 0.93 13.43
CA HIS A 26 0.20 0.83 11.98
C HIS A 26 -0.06 2.14 11.23
N LEU A 27 -0.31 3.23 11.94
CA LEU A 27 -0.64 4.55 11.40
C LEU A 27 -1.93 4.54 10.55
N VAL A 28 -2.85 3.62 10.83
CA VAL A 28 -4.16 3.52 10.17
C VAL A 28 -5.15 4.45 10.85
N SER A 29 -5.76 5.33 10.05
CA SER A 29 -6.82 6.23 10.50
C SER A 29 -8.07 6.07 9.64
N ARG A 30 -9.19 5.69 10.24
CA ARG A 30 -10.47 5.51 9.53
C ARG A 30 -11.03 6.82 8.98
N SER A 31 -10.69 7.94 9.59
CA SER A 31 -11.03 9.25 9.04
C SER A 31 -10.27 9.54 7.75
N ASN A 32 -8.99 9.21 7.67
CA ASN A 32 -8.20 9.32 6.44
C ASN A 32 -8.72 8.36 5.36
N GLU A 33 -8.94 7.10 5.69
CA GLU A 33 -9.50 6.10 4.77
C GLU A 33 -10.81 6.58 4.14
N LEU A 34 -11.71 7.15 4.95
CA LEU A 34 -12.99 7.71 4.47
C LEU A 34 -12.79 8.86 3.49
N ILE A 35 -11.93 9.82 3.83
CA ILE A 35 -11.64 10.99 2.99
C ILE A 35 -11.10 10.53 1.64
N VAL A 36 -10.15 9.60 1.66
CA VAL A 36 -9.50 9.08 0.45
C VAL A 36 -10.47 8.20 -0.36
N SER A 37 -11.27 7.33 0.27
CA SER A 37 -12.27 6.52 -0.41
C SER A 37 -13.28 7.38 -1.18
N LYS A 38 -13.71 8.51 -0.61
CA LYS A 38 -14.57 9.48 -1.30
C LYS A 38 -13.87 10.13 -2.49
N ALA A 39 -12.62 10.57 -2.31
CA ALA A 39 -11.84 11.19 -3.37
C ALA A 39 -11.56 10.20 -4.52
N ALA A 40 -11.21 8.96 -4.21
CA ALA A 40 -10.98 7.89 -5.18
C ALA A 40 -12.26 7.50 -5.93
N SER A 41 -13.39 7.46 -5.24
CA SER A 41 -14.70 7.26 -5.86
C SER A 41 -15.04 8.39 -6.83
N ASN A 42 -14.84 9.64 -6.45
CA ASN A 42 -15.07 10.81 -7.32
C ASN A 42 -14.15 10.81 -8.54
N ALA A 43 -12.94 10.27 -8.42
CA ALA A 43 -12.02 10.08 -9.54
C ALA A 43 -12.36 8.85 -10.41
N GLY A 44 -13.40 8.08 -10.08
CA GLY A 44 -13.80 6.87 -10.81
C GLY A 44 -12.81 5.71 -10.67
N ILE A 45 -12.09 5.63 -9.55
CA ILE A 45 -11.05 4.64 -9.27
C ILE A 45 -11.55 3.57 -8.30
N SER A 46 -12.45 3.95 -7.37
CA SER A 46 -12.91 3.12 -6.25
C SER A 46 -14.45 3.04 -6.23
N PRO A 47 -15.02 1.99 -5.60
CA PRO A 47 -16.46 1.90 -5.38
C PRO A 47 -17.02 3.14 -4.67
N LYS A 48 -18.29 3.46 -4.92
CA LYS A 48 -18.96 4.61 -4.32
C LYS A 48 -19.12 4.40 -2.80
N VAL A 49 -18.80 5.42 -2.02
CA VAL A 49 -19.13 5.47 -0.59
C VAL A 49 -20.62 5.78 -0.44
N ILE A 50 -21.39 4.85 0.10
CA ILE A 50 -22.85 4.93 0.28
C ILE A 50 -23.21 5.52 1.64
N TYR A 51 -22.52 5.04 2.69
CA TYR A 51 -22.74 5.48 4.07
C TYR A 51 -21.43 5.36 4.87
N HIS A 52 -21.30 6.17 5.89
CA HIS A 52 -20.22 6.06 6.87
C HIS A 52 -20.66 6.50 8.26
N SER A 53 -20.06 5.90 9.26
CA SER A 53 -20.14 6.29 10.67
C SER A 53 -18.81 5.98 11.34
N HIS A 54 -18.67 6.25 12.63
CA HIS A 54 -17.46 5.90 13.36
C HIS A 54 -17.18 4.38 13.26
N GLY A 55 -16.04 4.00 12.72
CA GLY A 55 -15.66 2.60 12.53
C GLY A 55 -16.46 1.83 11.45
N ILE A 56 -17.33 2.49 10.69
CA ILE A 56 -18.18 1.86 9.67
C ILE A 56 -17.99 2.57 8.33
N LEU A 57 -17.69 1.83 7.29
CA LEU A 57 -17.65 2.29 5.90
C LEU A 57 -18.49 1.36 5.03
N VAL A 58 -19.51 1.91 4.35
CA VAL A 58 -20.38 1.16 3.43
C VAL A 58 -20.08 1.59 2.00
N LEU A 59 -19.68 0.64 1.18
CA LEU A 59 -19.34 0.82 -0.21
C LEU A 59 -20.37 0.15 -1.12
N ASP A 60 -20.58 0.71 -2.29
CA ASP A 60 -21.35 0.04 -3.35
C ASP A 60 -20.62 -1.24 -3.77
N TYR A 61 -21.39 -2.32 -3.98
CA TYR A 61 -20.81 -3.60 -4.40
C TYR A 61 -20.56 -3.62 -5.91
N ILE A 62 -19.35 -3.95 -6.29
CA ILE A 62 -18.99 -4.18 -7.70
C ILE A 62 -18.94 -5.68 -7.95
N ASN A 63 -19.74 -6.15 -8.91
CA ASN A 63 -19.67 -7.55 -9.35
C ASN A 63 -18.41 -7.78 -10.16
N SER A 64 -17.37 -8.19 -9.50
CA SER A 64 -15.98 -8.24 -9.98
C SER A 64 -15.26 -9.49 -9.50
N ILE A 65 -14.10 -9.74 -10.08
CA ILE A 65 -13.13 -10.73 -9.59
C ILE A 65 -11.95 -10.00 -8.96
N THR A 66 -11.44 -10.52 -7.87
CA THR A 66 -10.16 -10.09 -7.29
C THR A 66 -9.02 -10.62 -8.15
N LEU A 67 -8.04 -9.77 -8.45
CA LEU A 67 -6.89 -10.19 -9.23
C LEU A 67 -5.90 -11.00 -8.36
N SER A 68 -5.26 -11.97 -8.99
CA SER A 68 -4.04 -12.60 -8.47
C SER A 68 -2.80 -11.81 -8.90
N SER A 69 -1.62 -12.13 -8.35
CA SER A 69 -0.34 -11.54 -8.78
C SER A 69 -0.14 -11.70 -10.31
N GLU A 70 -0.45 -12.87 -10.86
CA GLU A 70 -0.41 -13.09 -12.31
C GLU A 70 -1.44 -12.20 -13.06
N GLY A 71 -2.64 -12.05 -12.46
CA GLY A 71 -3.69 -11.17 -12.97
C GLY A 71 -3.24 -9.71 -13.04
N VAL A 72 -2.55 -9.22 -12.01
CA VAL A 72 -1.95 -7.88 -11.97
C VAL A 72 -0.91 -7.72 -13.09
N ARG A 73 0.05 -8.65 -13.22
CA ARG A 73 1.07 -8.60 -14.28
C ARG A 73 0.46 -8.60 -15.68
N LYS A 74 -0.53 -9.46 -15.94
CA LYS A 74 -1.23 -9.50 -17.23
C LYS A 74 -1.99 -8.22 -17.57
N ASN A 75 -2.47 -7.50 -16.58
CA ASN A 75 -3.24 -6.27 -16.76
C ASN A 75 -2.41 -4.99 -16.56
N ILE A 76 -1.09 -5.06 -16.54
CA ILE A 76 -0.21 -3.92 -16.21
C ILE A 76 -0.47 -2.69 -17.10
N LYS A 77 -0.81 -2.89 -18.37
CA LYS A 77 -1.15 -1.81 -19.32
C LYS A 77 -2.40 -1.01 -18.90
N SER A 78 -3.32 -1.62 -18.18
CA SER A 78 -4.51 -0.96 -17.62
C SER A 78 -4.27 -0.42 -16.21
N ILE A 79 -3.37 -1.06 -15.45
CA ILE A 79 -3.04 -0.68 -14.08
C ILE A 79 -2.17 0.59 -14.04
N ILE A 80 -1.23 0.77 -14.96
CA ILE A 80 -0.39 1.99 -14.98
C ILE A 80 -1.20 3.27 -15.13
N PRO A 81 -2.16 3.41 -16.07
CA PRO A 81 -3.04 4.56 -16.11
C PRO A 81 -3.85 4.76 -14.81
N LEU A 82 -4.26 3.66 -14.15
CA LEU A 82 -4.93 3.72 -12.86
C LEU A 82 -4.02 4.31 -11.78
N ILE A 83 -2.76 3.85 -11.68
CA ILE A 83 -1.77 4.39 -10.74
C ILE A 83 -1.52 5.89 -11.03
N LYS A 84 -1.37 6.28 -12.29
CA LYS A 84 -1.23 7.71 -12.66
C LYS A 84 -2.44 8.53 -12.22
N LYS A 85 -3.66 7.99 -12.31
CA LYS A 85 -4.85 8.67 -11.77
C LYS A 85 -4.81 8.81 -10.26
N ILE A 86 -4.34 7.79 -9.54
CA ILE A 86 -4.15 7.88 -8.08
C ILE A 86 -3.22 9.03 -7.77
N HIS A 87 -2.06 9.08 -8.41
CA HIS A 87 -1.02 10.06 -8.13
C HIS A 87 -1.44 11.50 -8.46
N HIS A 88 -2.29 11.71 -9.47
CA HIS A 88 -2.55 13.05 -10.01
C HIS A 88 -4.01 13.51 -9.96
N GLU A 89 -4.99 12.58 -9.91
CA GLU A 89 -6.41 12.95 -9.91
C GLU A 89 -7.02 12.90 -8.50
N ILE A 90 -6.60 11.96 -7.63
CA ILE A 90 -7.09 11.93 -6.25
C ILE A 90 -6.82 13.25 -5.52
N PRO A 91 -5.61 13.87 -5.59
CA PRO A 91 -5.35 15.15 -4.92
C PRO A 91 -6.33 16.27 -5.30
N LYS A 92 -6.85 16.28 -6.53
CA LYS A 92 -7.83 17.27 -7.01
C LYS A 92 -9.20 17.13 -6.35
N ASN A 93 -9.49 15.94 -5.81
CA ASN A 93 -10.76 15.58 -5.14
C ASN A 93 -10.59 15.40 -3.63
N LEU A 94 -9.38 15.67 -3.09
CA LEU A 94 -9.06 15.46 -1.69
C LEU A 94 -9.34 16.74 -0.90
N TYR A 95 -10.21 16.65 0.11
CA TYR A 95 -10.56 17.77 0.97
C TYR A 95 -10.38 17.38 2.44
N GLY A 96 -9.79 18.26 3.23
CA GLY A 96 -9.52 18.05 4.66
C GLY A 96 -8.08 17.65 4.94
N GLN A 97 -7.86 16.95 6.06
CA GLN A 97 -6.53 16.48 6.44
C GLN A 97 -6.08 15.34 5.52
N SER A 98 -4.80 15.32 5.19
CA SER A 98 -4.18 14.23 4.47
C SER A 98 -2.87 13.87 5.14
N VAL A 99 -2.55 12.58 5.15
CA VAL A 99 -1.35 12.04 5.77
C VAL A 99 -0.18 12.01 4.79
N ILE A 100 1.01 12.10 5.33
CA ILE A 100 2.26 11.79 4.64
C ILE A 100 2.66 10.39 5.11
N PHE A 101 2.58 9.41 4.22
CA PHE A 101 3.06 8.05 4.47
C PHE A 101 4.52 7.95 4.04
N TRP A 102 5.43 8.52 4.85
CA TRP A 102 6.85 8.48 4.53
C TRP A 102 7.46 7.18 5.06
N VAL A 103 7.80 6.24 4.16
CA VAL A 103 8.23 4.89 4.53
C VAL A 103 9.37 4.87 5.56
N PHE A 104 10.35 5.76 5.44
CA PHE A 104 11.46 5.83 6.38
C PHE A 104 11.06 6.34 7.76
N HIS A 105 10.02 7.19 7.84
CA HIS A 105 9.41 7.58 9.10
C HIS A 105 8.59 6.43 9.70
N VAL A 106 7.83 5.70 8.90
CA VAL A 106 7.08 4.51 9.33
C VAL A 106 8.02 3.47 9.94
N ILE A 107 9.15 3.18 9.29
CA ILE A 107 10.18 2.27 9.79
C ILE A 107 10.73 2.74 11.16
N LYS A 108 10.97 4.04 11.35
CA LYS A 108 11.38 4.61 12.64
C LYS A 108 10.32 4.43 13.72
N ASN A 109 9.04 4.64 13.38
CA ASN A 109 7.92 4.44 14.31
C ASN A 109 7.81 2.97 14.73
N TYR A 110 7.87 2.04 13.78
CA TYR A 110 7.88 0.60 14.09
C TYR A 110 9.08 0.22 14.97
N SER A 111 10.28 0.72 14.68
CA SER A 111 11.43 0.47 15.52
C SER A 111 11.25 0.99 16.95
N ASN A 112 10.64 2.17 17.12
CA ASN A 112 10.35 2.70 18.45
C ASN A 112 9.32 1.85 19.19
N PHE A 113 8.24 1.45 18.50
CA PHE A 113 7.23 0.55 19.05
C PHE A 113 7.83 -0.76 19.53
N LEU A 114 8.60 -1.45 18.67
CA LEU A 114 9.25 -2.72 18.98
C LEU A 114 10.21 -2.63 20.17
N LYS A 115 10.95 -1.52 20.31
CA LYS A 115 11.80 -1.27 21.48
C LYS A 115 10.98 -1.10 22.76
N THR A 116 9.91 -0.30 22.70
CA THR A 116 9.05 0.00 23.85
C THR A 116 8.36 -1.26 24.38
N HIS A 117 7.98 -2.16 23.47
CA HIS A 117 7.29 -3.43 23.80
C HIS A 117 8.25 -4.63 23.98
N GLN A 118 9.56 -4.39 24.06
CA GLN A 118 10.57 -5.42 24.33
C GLN A 118 10.49 -6.61 23.35
N SER A 119 10.28 -6.33 22.07
CA SER A 119 10.20 -7.34 21.00
C SER A 119 11.43 -8.24 20.94
N SER A 120 11.25 -9.49 20.49
CA SER A 120 12.34 -10.44 20.18
C SER A 120 13.35 -9.88 19.17
N TYR A 121 12.94 -8.94 18.33
CA TYR A 121 13.73 -8.33 17.25
C TYR A 121 14.63 -7.16 17.67
N ILE A 122 14.65 -6.74 18.94
CA ILE A 122 15.41 -5.57 19.43
C ILE A 122 16.88 -5.58 18.95
N LYS A 123 17.50 -6.76 18.95
CA LYS A 123 18.94 -6.90 18.62
C LYS A 123 19.26 -6.51 17.18
N ILE A 124 18.34 -6.70 16.24
CA ILE A 124 18.56 -6.40 14.80
C ILE A 124 18.10 -4.99 14.41
N LEU A 125 17.29 -4.30 15.23
CA LEU A 125 16.75 -2.98 14.91
C LEU A 125 17.82 -1.92 14.56
N PRO A 126 18.99 -1.86 15.23
CA PRO A 126 20.02 -0.89 14.84
C PRO A 126 20.53 -1.10 13.41
N GLU A 127 20.67 -2.35 12.98
CA GLU A 127 21.09 -2.69 11.62
C GLU A 127 20.00 -2.31 10.60
N LEU A 128 18.73 -2.65 10.90
CA LEU A 128 17.59 -2.30 10.02
C LEU A 128 17.46 -0.78 9.86
N LEU A 129 17.61 -0.01 10.93
CA LEU A 129 17.58 1.45 10.85
C LEU A 129 18.75 2.03 10.05
N LYS A 130 19.95 1.43 10.16
CA LYS A 130 21.11 1.83 9.34
C LYS A 130 20.84 1.54 7.86
N LYS A 131 20.30 0.37 7.53
CA LYS A 131 19.87 0.04 6.16
C LYS A 131 18.82 1.05 5.67
N SER A 132 17.79 1.32 6.44
CA SER A 132 16.76 2.32 6.14
C SER A 132 17.35 3.69 5.79
N SER A 133 18.27 4.19 6.61
CA SER A 133 18.93 5.49 6.36
C SER A 133 19.77 5.48 5.07
N ASN A 134 20.46 4.39 4.78
CA ASN A 134 21.22 4.25 3.54
C ASN A 134 20.31 4.25 2.31
N LEU A 135 19.16 3.54 2.38
CA LEU A 135 18.17 3.49 1.30
C LEU A 135 17.56 4.88 1.04
N GLU A 136 17.26 5.64 2.11
CA GLU A 136 16.77 7.01 2.02
C GLU A 136 17.77 7.92 1.30
N ASN A 137 19.04 7.84 1.65
CA ASN A 137 20.10 8.61 1.00
C ASN A 137 20.25 8.26 -0.50
N VAL A 138 20.22 6.97 -0.84
CA VAL A 138 20.35 6.50 -2.23
C VAL A 138 19.16 6.95 -3.08
N ALA A 139 17.95 6.94 -2.53
CA ALA A 139 16.73 7.28 -3.26
C ALA A 139 16.50 8.79 -3.39
N SER A 140 17.18 9.62 -2.58
CA SER A 140 17.08 11.09 -2.61
C SER A 140 17.65 11.70 -3.91
N PRO A 141 17.14 12.88 -4.39
CA PRO A 141 15.92 13.58 -3.95
C PRO A 141 14.64 12.87 -4.41
N PHE A 142 13.51 13.25 -3.80
CA PHE A 142 12.23 12.60 -4.01
C PHE A 142 11.23 13.52 -4.72
N ASP A 143 10.49 12.94 -5.68
CA ASP A 143 9.23 13.49 -6.14
C ASP A 143 8.12 13.02 -5.18
N ILE A 144 7.14 13.87 -4.92
CA ILE A 144 6.02 13.57 -4.03
C ILE A 144 4.71 13.57 -4.84
N VAL A 145 3.97 12.48 -4.69
CA VAL A 145 2.63 12.29 -5.26
C VAL A 145 1.69 11.76 -4.18
N PHE A 146 0.39 11.75 -4.45
CA PHE A 146 -0.54 11.01 -3.62
C PHE A 146 -0.47 9.53 -4.00
N SER A 147 -0.33 8.63 -3.05
CA SER A 147 -0.06 7.22 -3.26
C SER A 147 -1.07 6.35 -2.51
N HIS A 148 -1.29 5.13 -3.01
CA HIS A 148 -2.08 4.11 -2.34
C HIS A 148 -1.33 3.51 -1.16
N ASN A 149 -0.03 3.30 -1.33
CA ASN A 149 0.92 2.73 -0.37
C ASN A 149 0.70 1.25 0.00
N ASP A 150 -0.26 0.57 -0.66
CA ASP A 150 -0.56 -0.85 -0.40
C ASP A 150 -1.12 -1.54 -1.65
N LEU A 151 -0.32 -1.64 -2.71
CA LEU A 151 -0.71 -2.23 -4.01
C LEU A 151 -0.58 -3.77 -4.01
N LEU A 152 -1.29 -4.42 -3.07
CA LEU A 152 -1.45 -5.88 -3.03
C LEU A 152 -2.38 -6.36 -4.15
N PRO A 153 -2.21 -7.60 -4.67
CA PRO A 153 -3.12 -8.16 -5.67
C PRO A 153 -4.58 -8.18 -5.18
N ALA A 154 -4.80 -8.43 -3.89
CA ALA A 154 -6.13 -8.46 -3.27
C ALA A 154 -6.88 -7.11 -3.34
N ASN A 155 -6.16 -6.00 -3.52
CA ASN A 155 -6.74 -4.66 -3.60
C ASN A 155 -7.17 -4.27 -5.03
N PHE A 156 -6.85 -5.09 -6.04
CA PHE A 156 -7.31 -4.91 -7.41
C PHE A 156 -8.50 -5.80 -7.69
N ILE A 157 -9.65 -5.19 -7.97
CA ILE A 157 -10.84 -5.91 -8.42
C ILE A 157 -11.18 -5.50 -9.85
N LYS A 158 -11.58 -6.47 -10.68
CA LYS A 158 -11.86 -6.27 -12.10
C LYS A 158 -13.29 -6.70 -12.43
N ASP A 159 -14.05 -5.79 -13.00
CA ASP A 159 -15.31 -6.10 -13.67
C ASP A 159 -15.12 -6.25 -15.20
N LYS A 160 -16.20 -6.18 -15.97
CA LYS A 160 -16.15 -6.29 -17.44
C LYS A 160 -15.46 -5.08 -18.08
N ASP A 161 -15.57 -3.91 -17.47
CA ASP A 161 -15.28 -2.63 -18.10
C ASP A 161 -13.96 -2.03 -17.62
N GLN A 162 -13.61 -2.23 -16.31
CA GLN A 162 -12.41 -1.63 -15.74
C GLN A 162 -11.84 -2.39 -14.56
N ILE A 163 -10.66 -1.92 -14.11
CA ILE A 163 -10.03 -2.31 -12.86
C ILE A 163 -10.29 -1.21 -11.84
N TRP A 164 -10.76 -1.63 -10.67
CA TRP A 164 -11.00 -0.80 -9.52
C TRP A 164 -9.95 -1.07 -8.46
N LEU A 165 -9.69 -0.08 -7.62
CA LEU A 165 -8.81 -0.22 -6.46
C LEU A 165 -9.60 0.02 -5.18
N ILE A 166 -9.32 -0.80 -4.17
CA ILE A 166 -9.96 -0.76 -2.84
C ILE A 166 -8.88 -0.73 -1.76
N ASP A 167 -9.30 -0.49 -0.53
CA ASP A 167 -8.46 -0.51 0.67
C ASP A 167 -7.46 0.66 0.77
N TRP A 168 -7.99 1.84 1.09
CA TRP A 168 -7.26 3.10 1.15
C TRP A 168 -6.69 3.45 2.53
N GLU A 169 -6.56 2.48 3.44
CA GLU A 169 -6.20 2.75 4.83
C GLU A 169 -4.78 3.31 5.02
N TYR A 170 -3.85 2.97 4.11
CA TYR A 170 -2.47 3.51 4.11
C TYR A 170 -2.28 4.66 3.13
N ALA A 171 -3.33 5.09 2.43
CA ALA A 171 -3.20 6.10 1.39
C ALA A 171 -2.76 7.46 1.95
N GLY A 172 -1.83 8.09 1.25
CA GLY A 172 -1.24 9.37 1.65
C GLY A 172 -0.13 9.79 0.70
N PHE A 173 0.46 10.95 0.95
CA PHE A 173 1.57 11.44 0.13
C PHE A 173 2.84 10.62 0.34
N ASN A 174 3.48 10.23 -0.75
CA ASN A 174 4.72 9.46 -0.80
C ASN A 174 5.45 9.70 -2.12
N THR A 175 6.59 9.06 -2.34
CA THR A 175 7.23 9.01 -3.66
C THR A 175 6.50 8.02 -4.59
N PRO A 176 6.34 8.33 -5.89
CA PRO A 176 5.73 7.40 -6.84
C PRO A 176 6.46 6.04 -6.89
N LEU A 177 7.75 6.04 -6.60
CA LEU A 177 8.54 4.81 -6.57
C LEU A 177 8.10 3.85 -5.46
N PHE A 178 7.40 4.32 -4.42
CA PHE A 178 6.90 3.45 -3.36
C PHE A 178 5.73 2.59 -3.86
N ASP A 179 4.74 3.19 -4.52
CA ASP A 179 3.65 2.44 -5.15
C ASP A 179 4.18 1.48 -6.22
N LEU A 180 5.12 1.93 -7.06
CA LEU A 180 5.70 1.08 -8.10
C LEU A 180 6.55 -0.06 -7.52
N GLY A 181 7.30 0.21 -6.45
CA GLY A 181 8.11 -0.79 -5.74
C GLY A 181 7.25 -1.82 -5.01
N GLY A 182 6.22 -1.37 -4.29
CA GLY A 182 5.24 -2.23 -3.63
C GLY A 182 4.46 -3.08 -4.64
N LEU A 183 4.00 -2.48 -5.75
CA LEU A 183 3.37 -3.23 -6.83
C LEU A 183 4.28 -4.34 -7.37
N ALA A 184 5.55 -4.05 -7.59
CA ALA A 184 6.50 -5.01 -8.12
C ALA A 184 6.79 -6.15 -7.13
N SER A 185 7.06 -5.83 -5.86
CA SER A 185 7.35 -6.84 -4.83
C SER A 185 6.13 -7.70 -4.49
N ASN A 186 4.95 -7.10 -4.33
CA ASN A 186 3.74 -7.81 -3.94
C ASN A 186 3.12 -8.66 -5.07
N ASN A 187 3.59 -8.48 -6.30
CA ASN A 187 3.06 -9.18 -7.47
C ASN A 187 4.12 -9.97 -8.24
N ASP A 188 5.25 -10.30 -7.62
CA ASP A 188 6.31 -11.17 -8.16
C ASP A 188 6.84 -10.72 -9.53
N PHE A 189 7.09 -9.43 -9.72
CA PHE A 189 7.62 -8.91 -10.97
C PHE A 189 9.06 -9.36 -11.17
N SER A 190 9.35 -9.89 -12.35
CA SER A 190 10.73 -10.10 -12.82
C SER A 190 11.42 -8.76 -13.12
N GLU A 191 12.75 -8.77 -13.18
CA GLU A 191 13.52 -7.56 -13.51
C GLU A 191 13.12 -6.92 -14.85
N ASN A 192 12.72 -7.73 -15.84
CA ASN A 192 12.23 -7.22 -17.12
C ASN A 192 10.85 -6.55 -16.98
N GLU A 193 9.96 -7.11 -16.15
CA GLU A 193 8.66 -6.51 -15.87
C GLU A 193 8.80 -5.22 -15.06
N GLU A 194 9.72 -5.16 -14.11
CA GLU A 194 10.06 -3.92 -13.37
C GLU A 194 10.56 -2.81 -14.30
N LYS A 195 11.48 -3.16 -15.23
CA LYS A 195 11.95 -2.22 -16.24
C LYS A 195 10.80 -1.69 -17.09
N ASN A 196 9.95 -2.57 -17.59
CA ASN A 196 8.78 -2.19 -18.38
C ASN A 196 7.80 -1.34 -17.58
N LEU A 197 7.54 -1.67 -16.31
CA LEU A 197 6.73 -0.89 -15.39
C LEU A 197 7.22 0.56 -15.30
N LEU A 198 8.51 0.73 -15.06
CA LEU A 198 9.13 2.06 -14.91
C LEU A 198 9.10 2.84 -16.23
N GLU A 199 9.47 2.21 -17.36
CA GLU A 199 9.44 2.85 -18.67
C GLU A 199 8.01 3.28 -19.08
N MET A 200 6.99 2.47 -18.79
CA MET A 200 5.60 2.80 -19.05
C MET A 200 5.07 3.90 -18.13
N TYR A 201 5.43 3.88 -16.84
CA TYR A 201 4.98 4.90 -15.90
C TYR A 201 5.61 6.27 -16.20
N PHE A 202 6.95 6.32 -16.39
CA PHE A 202 7.68 7.56 -16.64
C PHE A 202 7.69 7.99 -18.12
N GLU A 203 7.14 7.17 -19.03
CA GLU A 203 7.06 7.43 -20.49
C GLU A 203 8.43 7.77 -21.10
N ARG A 204 9.48 7.17 -20.58
CA ARG A 204 10.86 7.34 -21.04
C ARG A 204 11.68 6.08 -20.80
N LYS A 205 12.81 5.96 -21.50
CA LYS A 205 13.77 4.89 -21.25
C LYS A 205 14.32 4.96 -19.83
N LEU A 206 14.46 3.81 -19.22
CA LEU A 206 14.98 3.65 -17.87
C LEU A 206 16.45 4.09 -17.81
N SER A 207 16.77 5.05 -16.93
CA SER A 207 18.14 5.40 -16.60
C SER A 207 18.66 4.54 -15.44
N SER A 208 19.99 4.38 -15.36
CA SER A 208 20.63 3.66 -14.25
C SER A 208 20.31 4.32 -12.89
N GLU A 209 20.26 5.66 -12.84
CA GLU A 209 19.91 6.40 -11.63
C GLU A 209 18.49 6.07 -11.17
N LEU A 210 17.51 6.11 -12.07
CA LEU A 210 16.11 5.80 -11.73
C LEU A 210 15.96 4.35 -11.27
N LEU A 211 16.68 3.41 -11.91
CA LEU A 211 16.66 2.01 -11.48
C LEU A 211 17.24 1.83 -10.08
N ILE A 212 18.34 2.51 -9.75
CA ILE A 212 18.94 2.46 -8.41
C ILE A 212 17.98 3.02 -7.36
N LYS A 213 17.37 4.18 -7.61
CA LYS A 213 16.35 4.76 -6.72
C LYS A 213 15.15 3.85 -6.54
N PHE A 214 14.65 3.26 -7.62
CA PHE A 214 13.55 2.30 -7.57
C PHE A 214 13.89 1.07 -6.70
N LYS A 215 15.06 0.45 -6.93
CA LYS A 215 15.51 -0.69 -6.13
C LYS A 215 15.65 -0.33 -4.65
N ALA A 216 16.14 0.87 -4.33
CA ALA A 216 16.25 1.34 -2.96
C ALA A 216 14.87 1.51 -2.29
N ILE A 217 13.90 2.10 -2.98
CA ILE A 217 12.54 2.26 -2.45
C ILE A 217 11.79 0.93 -2.37
N LYS A 218 11.93 0.03 -3.36
CA LYS A 218 11.39 -1.33 -3.30
C LYS A 218 11.93 -2.08 -2.08
N CYS A 219 13.22 -1.97 -1.79
CA CYS A 219 13.84 -2.55 -0.61
C CYS A 219 13.30 -1.93 0.70
N ALA A 220 13.05 -0.60 0.71
CA ALA A 220 12.43 0.07 1.85
C ALA A 220 10.97 -0.39 2.06
N SER A 221 10.23 -0.69 0.99
CA SER A 221 8.89 -1.28 1.07
C SER A 221 8.92 -2.67 1.73
N LEU A 222 9.83 -3.55 1.29
CA LEU A 222 10.02 -4.88 1.90
C LEU A 222 10.44 -4.78 3.38
N LEU A 223 11.31 -3.82 3.72
CA LEU A 223 11.69 -3.57 5.11
C LEU A 223 10.49 -3.10 5.95
N ARG A 224 9.64 -2.24 5.39
CA ARG A 224 8.40 -1.81 6.04
C ARG A 224 7.47 -3.00 6.26
N GLU A 225 7.30 -3.90 5.28
CA GLU A 225 6.46 -5.10 5.41
C GLU A 225 7.00 -6.03 6.51
N ALA A 226 8.31 -6.30 6.54
CA ALA A 226 8.91 -7.08 7.62
C ALA A 226 8.65 -6.47 9.00
N MET A 227 8.83 -5.15 9.14
CA MET A 227 8.62 -4.48 10.43
C MET A 227 7.14 -4.33 10.79
N TRP A 228 6.23 -4.22 9.81
CA TRP A 228 4.79 -4.32 10.01
C TRP A 228 4.42 -5.66 10.63
N SER A 229 4.97 -6.74 10.10
CA SER A 229 4.76 -8.08 10.64
C SER A 229 5.29 -8.24 12.07
N MET A 230 6.50 -7.72 12.36
CA MET A 230 7.05 -7.72 13.71
C MET A 230 6.16 -6.98 14.73
N VAL A 231 5.53 -5.88 14.34
CA VAL A 231 4.58 -5.13 15.17
C VAL A 231 3.29 -5.92 15.32
N SER A 232 2.76 -6.49 14.24
CA SER A 232 1.54 -7.29 14.24
C SER A 232 1.65 -8.55 15.09
N GLU A 233 2.83 -9.17 15.17
CA GLU A 233 3.11 -10.30 16.08
C GLU A 233 2.79 -9.98 17.55
N ILE A 234 2.94 -8.69 17.95
CA ILE A 234 2.69 -8.22 19.31
C ILE A 234 1.23 -7.74 19.49
N THR A 235 0.63 -7.19 18.43
CA THR A 235 -0.62 -6.43 18.54
C THR A 235 -1.85 -7.11 17.97
N SER A 236 -1.67 -8.14 17.14
CA SER A 236 -2.77 -8.78 16.43
C SER A 236 -3.23 -10.05 17.13
N ASP A 237 -4.54 -10.20 17.29
CA ASP A 237 -5.19 -11.43 17.77
C ASP A 237 -5.46 -12.42 16.62
N ILE A 238 -5.02 -12.12 15.40
CA ILE A 238 -5.26 -12.94 14.22
C ILE A 238 -4.22 -14.07 14.16
N GLU A 239 -4.68 -15.27 13.95
CA GLU A 239 -3.82 -16.45 13.71
C GLU A 239 -3.18 -16.32 12.31
N PHE A 240 -1.94 -15.84 12.29
CA PHE A 240 -1.12 -15.68 11.08
C PHE A 240 0.34 -15.92 11.42
N ASP A 241 1.10 -16.53 10.52
CA ASP A 241 2.53 -16.81 10.72
C ASP A 241 3.37 -15.55 10.45
N TYR A 242 3.33 -14.62 11.41
CA TYR A 242 4.08 -13.35 11.35
C TYR A 242 5.60 -13.57 11.29
N GLU A 243 6.12 -14.60 11.95
CA GLU A 243 7.57 -14.89 11.97
C GLU A 243 8.06 -15.32 10.58
N SER A 244 7.36 -16.24 9.92
CA SER A 244 7.66 -16.63 8.54
C SER A 244 7.55 -15.46 7.58
N TYR A 245 6.48 -14.65 7.66
CA TYR A 245 6.30 -13.48 6.82
C TYR A 245 7.42 -12.44 7.03
N THR A 246 7.84 -12.20 8.28
CA THR A 246 8.99 -11.35 8.62
C THR A 246 10.27 -11.86 7.96
N SER A 247 10.55 -13.16 8.13
CA SER A 247 11.77 -13.79 7.59
C SER A 247 11.82 -13.77 6.08
N GLU A 248 10.70 -14.04 5.41
CA GLU A 248 10.57 -13.96 3.95
C GLU A 248 10.90 -12.55 3.44
N ASN A 249 10.25 -11.53 3.98
CA ASN A 249 10.49 -10.15 3.58
C ASN A 249 11.94 -9.72 3.84
N LEU A 250 12.51 -10.06 5.00
CA LEU A 250 13.92 -9.77 5.30
C LEU A 250 14.88 -10.50 4.35
N SER A 251 14.55 -11.70 3.89
CA SER A 251 15.38 -12.47 2.95
C SER A 251 15.48 -11.80 1.58
N LEU A 252 14.49 -11.01 1.19
CA LEU A 252 14.45 -10.28 -0.08
C LEU A 252 15.19 -8.94 -0.04
N ILE A 253 15.62 -8.49 1.16
CA ILE A 253 16.37 -7.25 1.34
C ILE A 253 17.86 -7.49 1.14
N HIS A 254 18.24 -7.98 -0.03
CA HIS A 254 19.64 -8.09 -0.43
C HIS A 254 20.02 -6.91 -1.33
N ILE A 255 20.83 -6.02 -0.78
CA ILE A 255 21.56 -4.97 -1.52
C ILE A 255 23.02 -5.08 -1.16
#